data_8692059e55bdf536a9e05fd402c867ca
#
_entry.id   8692059e55bdf536a9e05fd402c867ca
#
_cell.length_a   1.000
_cell.length_b   1.000
_cell.length_c   1.000
_cell.angle_alpha   90.00
_cell.angle_beta   90.00
_cell.angle_gamma   90.00
#
_symmetry.space_group_name_H-M   'P 1'
#
loop_
_entity.id
_entity.type
_entity.pdbx_description
1 polymer ?
#
loop_
_entity_poly.entity_id
_entity_poly.type
_entity_poly.pdbx_seq_one_letter_code
_entity_poly.pdbx_strand_id
1 'polypeptide(L)'
;MPSASPSPEAGEVLRVFQSKAETRAFYDKISHVYDLLAEHSEGPMRRSGLEKLNVQPGEKVLEIGPGTGHSLVSLAQAVGPTGKVYGLDLSEGMLAVAQANLQKAGFSERVELIAGDALHLPYASESLDAIFMSFTLELFDTPEIPMVLAECKRVLRPGGRIAVVGVSKEGEGGFVLHAFEWTHRHFPNLLDCRPIFVRKAMEAAGFHIESAERKMMWVPVEIVLARKQLQGG
;
A
#
# COMPACT_ATOMS: atom_id res chain seq x y z
N MET A 1 -22.79 -19.10 26.23
CA MET A 1 -21.49 -19.60 25.78
C MET A 1 -21.28 -19.00 24.39
N PRO A 2 -20.30 -18.10 24.15
CA PRO A 2 -20.01 -17.64 22.81
C PRO A 2 -19.40 -18.79 22.01
N SER A 3 -19.97 -19.09 20.85
CA SER A 3 -19.46 -20.09 19.93
C SER A 3 -18.07 -19.65 19.44
N ALA A 4 -17.07 -20.48 19.68
CA ALA A 4 -15.75 -20.29 19.12
C ALA A 4 -15.87 -20.31 17.58
N SER A 5 -15.46 -19.22 16.95
CA SER A 5 -15.32 -19.19 15.50
C SER A 5 -14.30 -20.25 15.08
N PRO A 6 -14.53 -21.00 13.99
CA PRO A 6 -13.59 -22.01 13.54
C PRO A 6 -12.22 -21.36 13.25
N SER A 7 -11.16 -22.05 13.64
CA SER A 7 -9.80 -21.63 13.29
C SER A 7 -9.67 -21.60 11.76
N PRO A 8 -9.12 -20.52 11.16
CA PRO A 8 -8.93 -20.48 9.72
C PRO A 8 -8.01 -21.62 9.27
N GLU A 9 -8.35 -22.24 8.15
CA GLU A 9 -7.51 -23.26 7.52
C GLU A 9 -6.13 -22.68 7.17
N ALA A 10 -5.10 -23.53 7.19
CA ALA A 10 -3.75 -23.17 6.81
C ALA A 10 -3.74 -22.62 5.37
N GLY A 11 -3.61 -21.30 5.21
CA GLY A 11 -3.67 -20.60 3.91
C GLY A 11 -4.74 -19.50 3.82
N GLU A 12 -5.69 -19.44 4.75
CA GLU A 12 -6.70 -18.38 4.76
C GLU A 12 -6.13 -17.05 5.26
N VAL A 13 -6.44 -15.95 4.55
CA VAL A 13 -6.07 -14.59 4.97
C VAL A 13 -7.03 -14.14 6.07
N LEU A 14 -6.49 -13.67 7.19
CA LEU A 14 -7.31 -13.16 8.31
C LEU A 14 -8.16 -11.97 7.85
N ARG A 15 -9.35 -11.80 8.47
CA ARG A 15 -10.21 -10.64 8.24
C ARG A 15 -9.70 -9.44 9.02
N VAL A 16 -9.95 -8.24 8.52
CA VAL A 16 -9.80 -6.99 9.27
C VAL A 16 -11.11 -6.76 10.03
N PHE A 17 -11.03 -6.65 11.35
CA PHE A 17 -12.20 -6.48 12.22
C PHE A 17 -12.46 -5.02 12.57
N GLN A 18 -11.50 -4.14 12.33
CA GLN A 18 -11.64 -2.72 12.57
C GLN A 18 -12.44 -2.06 11.44
N SER A 19 -13.31 -1.14 11.81
CA SER A 19 -13.97 -0.26 10.85
C SER A 19 -12.97 0.77 10.31
N LYS A 20 -13.21 1.31 9.12
CA LYS A 20 -12.38 2.40 8.55
C LYS A 20 -12.29 3.62 9.46
N ALA A 21 -13.35 3.91 10.22
CA ALA A 21 -13.35 4.99 11.20
C ALA A 21 -12.36 4.73 12.36
N GLU A 22 -12.28 3.50 12.84
CA GLU A 22 -11.33 3.10 13.88
C GLU A 22 -9.89 3.10 13.34
N THR A 23 -9.66 2.58 12.14
CA THR A 23 -8.36 2.61 11.45
C THR A 23 -7.90 4.06 11.26
N ARG A 24 -8.76 4.94 10.75
CA ARG A 24 -8.47 6.36 10.61
C ARG A 24 -8.10 7.00 11.95
N ALA A 25 -8.92 6.82 12.99
CA ALA A 25 -8.67 7.39 14.31
C ALA A 25 -7.35 6.89 14.94
N PHE A 26 -6.98 5.63 14.69
CA PHE A 26 -5.71 5.08 15.12
C PHE A 26 -4.53 5.78 14.44
N TYR A 27 -4.53 5.87 13.10
CA TYR A 27 -3.47 6.53 12.34
C TYR A 27 -3.39 8.04 12.62
N ASP A 28 -4.51 8.74 12.77
CA ASP A 28 -4.53 10.15 13.19
C ASP A 28 -3.81 10.34 14.54
N LYS A 29 -4.02 9.41 15.47
CA LYS A 29 -3.41 9.48 16.82
C LYS A 29 -1.90 9.23 16.80
N ILE A 30 -1.42 8.29 15.98
CA ILE A 30 -0.01 7.88 15.97
C ILE A 30 0.84 8.63 14.93
N SER A 31 0.24 9.45 14.08
CA SER A 31 0.90 10.11 12.93
C SER A 31 2.22 10.81 13.29
N HIS A 32 2.30 11.45 14.45
CA HIS A 32 3.49 12.18 14.88
C HIS A 32 4.65 11.29 15.37
N VAL A 33 4.38 10.04 15.74
CA VAL A 33 5.40 9.10 16.25
C VAL A 33 5.64 7.92 15.30
N TYR A 34 4.81 7.79 14.27
CA TYR A 34 4.86 6.68 13.33
C TYR A 34 6.23 6.55 12.64
N ASP A 35 6.80 7.66 12.19
CA ASP A 35 8.10 7.69 11.52
C ASP A 35 9.23 7.06 12.33
N LEU A 36 9.23 7.28 13.65
CA LEU A 36 10.28 6.77 14.54
C LEU A 36 10.24 5.23 14.61
N LEU A 37 9.04 4.65 14.47
CA LEU A 37 8.82 3.21 14.63
C LEU A 37 8.94 2.44 13.31
N ALA A 38 8.40 2.99 12.22
CA ALA A 38 8.25 2.28 10.95
C ALA A 38 9.40 2.51 9.97
N GLU A 39 9.97 3.71 9.90
CA GLU A 39 10.96 4.08 8.88
C GLU A 39 12.20 3.18 8.87
N HIS A 40 12.69 2.77 10.04
CA HIS A 40 13.90 1.96 10.14
C HIS A 40 13.70 0.56 9.52
N SER A 41 12.54 -0.05 9.69
CA SER A 41 12.25 -1.40 9.20
C SER A 41 11.67 -1.40 7.79
N GLU A 42 10.74 -0.52 7.49
CA GLU A 42 10.00 -0.48 6.22
C GLU A 42 10.77 0.24 5.11
N GLY A 43 11.60 1.22 5.45
CA GLY A 43 12.33 2.07 4.50
C GLY A 43 13.10 1.32 3.42
N PRO A 44 13.90 0.28 3.73
CA PRO A 44 14.60 -0.51 2.72
C PRO A 44 13.67 -1.25 1.76
N MET A 45 12.54 -1.78 2.25
CA MET A 45 11.55 -2.49 1.44
C MET A 45 10.82 -1.52 0.51
N ARG A 46 10.40 -0.37 1.05
CA ARG A 46 9.78 0.73 0.31
C ARG A 46 10.69 1.23 -0.82
N ARG A 47 11.97 1.49 -0.55
CA ARG A 47 12.95 1.88 -1.59
C ARG A 47 13.03 0.83 -2.70
N SER A 48 13.11 -0.45 -2.36
CA SER A 48 13.14 -1.52 -3.35
C SER A 48 11.87 -1.55 -4.22
N GLY A 49 10.70 -1.26 -3.66
CA GLY A 49 9.44 -1.12 -4.41
C GLY A 49 9.47 0.08 -5.37
N LEU A 50 9.96 1.24 -4.92
CA LEU A 50 10.11 2.43 -5.74
C LEU A 50 11.10 2.23 -6.90
N GLU A 51 12.23 1.57 -6.64
CA GLU A 51 13.21 1.20 -7.67
C GLU A 51 12.58 0.32 -8.76
N LYS A 52 11.79 -0.69 -8.36
CA LYS A 52 11.06 -1.54 -9.31
C LYS A 52 9.99 -0.78 -10.09
N LEU A 53 9.26 0.12 -9.44
CA LEU A 53 8.27 0.98 -10.12
C LEU A 53 8.93 1.83 -11.20
N ASN A 54 10.17 2.25 -11.01
CA ASN A 54 11.00 2.96 -12.00
C ASN A 54 10.27 4.14 -12.65
N VAL A 55 9.83 5.07 -11.81
CA VAL A 55 9.09 6.27 -12.25
C VAL A 55 9.95 7.13 -13.18
N GLN A 56 9.33 7.60 -14.26
CA GLN A 56 10.00 8.40 -15.28
C GLN A 56 9.61 9.88 -15.17
N PRO A 57 10.48 10.82 -15.60
CA PRO A 57 10.13 12.23 -15.68
C PRO A 57 8.86 12.47 -16.52
N GLY A 58 7.98 13.35 -16.02
CA GLY A 58 6.73 13.71 -16.69
C GLY A 58 5.54 12.81 -16.34
N GLU A 59 5.73 11.70 -15.62
CA GLU A 59 4.65 10.80 -15.27
C GLU A 59 3.70 11.38 -14.21
N LYS A 60 2.46 10.88 -14.23
CA LYS A 60 1.44 11.07 -13.19
C LYS A 60 1.35 9.81 -12.35
N VAL A 61 1.75 9.93 -11.09
CA VAL A 61 1.89 8.80 -10.18
C VAL A 61 0.97 8.98 -8.98
N LEU A 62 0.25 7.93 -8.59
CA LEU A 62 -0.54 7.88 -7.37
C LEU A 62 0.16 6.99 -6.33
N GLU A 63 0.29 7.48 -5.12
CA GLU A 63 0.56 6.65 -3.94
C GLU A 63 -0.72 6.51 -3.12
N ILE A 64 -1.11 5.26 -2.84
CA ILE A 64 -2.23 4.93 -1.94
C ILE A 64 -1.65 4.55 -0.59
N GLY A 65 -2.10 5.22 0.48
CA GLY A 65 -1.57 5.07 1.83
C GLY A 65 -0.15 5.61 1.97
N PRO A 66 0.11 6.89 1.60
CA PRO A 66 1.45 7.47 1.69
C PRO A 66 1.93 7.66 3.13
N GLY A 67 1.05 7.53 4.13
CA GLY A 67 1.37 7.77 5.51
C GLY A 67 2.01 9.14 5.71
N THR A 68 3.21 9.18 6.26
CA THR A 68 3.97 10.42 6.52
C THR A 68 4.72 10.98 5.30
N GLY A 69 4.59 10.36 4.11
CA GLY A 69 4.98 10.93 2.82
C GLY A 69 6.43 10.71 2.39
N HIS A 70 7.17 9.79 3.00
CA HIS A 70 8.56 9.50 2.59
C HIS A 70 8.67 9.07 1.12
N SER A 71 7.77 8.21 0.64
CA SER A 71 7.75 7.82 -0.77
C SER A 71 7.34 8.97 -1.67
N LEU A 72 6.40 9.81 -1.24
CA LEU A 72 5.96 10.98 -2.01
C LEU A 72 7.11 11.92 -2.37
N VAL A 73 8.06 12.13 -1.43
CA VAL A 73 9.27 12.92 -1.69
C VAL A 73 10.12 12.29 -2.81
N SER A 74 10.33 10.97 -2.73
CA SER A 74 11.08 10.23 -3.75
C SER A 74 10.39 10.23 -5.11
N LEU A 75 9.07 10.03 -5.12
CA LEU A 75 8.23 10.08 -6.32
C LEU A 75 8.24 11.47 -6.95
N ALA A 76 8.09 12.53 -6.13
CA ALA A 76 8.13 13.92 -6.59
C ALA A 76 9.48 14.31 -7.21
N GLN A 77 10.57 13.77 -6.69
CA GLN A 77 11.88 13.94 -7.30
C GLN A 77 11.97 13.21 -8.65
N ALA A 78 11.49 11.96 -8.71
CA ALA A 78 11.58 11.12 -9.91
C ALA A 78 10.74 11.65 -11.08
N VAL A 79 9.50 12.10 -10.84
CA VAL A 79 8.63 12.64 -11.91
C VAL A 79 9.15 13.96 -12.49
N GLY A 80 10.07 14.65 -11.80
CA GLY A 80 10.64 15.92 -12.27
C GLY A 80 9.62 17.07 -12.35
N PRO A 81 9.99 18.20 -12.97
CA PRO A 81 9.18 19.42 -12.96
C PRO A 81 7.90 19.33 -13.82
N THR A 82 7.83 18.40 -14.76
CA THR A 82 6.69 18.24 -15.68
C THR A 82 5.72 17.14 -15.24
N GLY A 83 6.11 16.31 -14.25
CA GLY A 83 5.27 15.26 -13.70
C GLY A 83 4.43 15.73 -12.52
N LYS A 84 3.54 14.86 -12.06
CA LYS A 84 2.65 15.10 -10.93
C LYS A 84 2.55 13.87 -10.05
N VAL A 85 2.54 14.06 -8.75
CA VAL A 85 2.31 12.99 -7.77
C VAL A 85 1.01 13.27 -7.02
N TYR A 86 0.26 12.22 -6.78
CA TYR A 86 -0.95 12.23 -5.97
C TYR A 86 -0.74 11.31 -4.78
N GLY A 87 -1.14 11.75 -3.59
CA GLY A 87 -1.17 10.94 -2.38
C GLY A 87 -2.59 10.83 -1.85
N LEU A 88 -3.13 9.62 -1.74
CA LEU A 88 -4.45 9.39 -1.16
C LEU A 88 -4.34 8.57 0.11
N ASP A 89 -4.82 9.11 1.22
CA ASP A 89 -4.83 8.44 2.52
C ASP A 89 -6.20 8.61 3.21
N LEU A 90 -6.55 7.65 4.03
CA LEU A 90 -7.76 7.72 4.86
C LEU A 90 -7.58 8.68 6.04
N SER A 91 -6.35 8.84 6.55
CA SER A 91 -5.98 9.63 7.72
C SER A 91 -5.57 11.06 7.34
N GLU A 92 -6.35 12.04 7.77
CA GLU A 92 -6.00 13.46 7.63
C GLU A 92 -4.76 13.81 8.47
N GLY A 93 -4.57 13.14 9.61
CA GLY A 93 -3.39 13.32 10.46
C GLY A 93 -2.11 12.89 9.75
N MET A 94 -2.12 11.75 9.05
CA MET A 94 -1.00 11.32 8.21
C MET A 94 -0.72 12.31 7.09
N LEU A 95 -1.76 12.75 6.37
CA LEU A 95 -1.61 13.74 5.30
C LEU A 95 -1.05 15.09 5.79
N ALA A 96 -1.40 15.52 7.00
CA ALA A 96 -0.83 16.74 7.59
C ALA A 96 0.68 16.60 7.83
N VAL A 97 1.14 15.44 8.32
CA VAL A 97 2.57 15.15 8.48
C VAL A 97 3.26 15.06 7.12
N ALA A 98 2.66 14.37 6.16
CA ALA A 98 3.17 14.27 4.78
C ALA A 98 3.34 15.65 4.14
N GLN A 99 2.34 16.53 4.29
CA GLN A 99 2.41 17.92 3.81
C GLN A 99 3.58 18.69 4.40
N ALA A 100 3.82 18.55 5.72
CA ALA A 100 4.95 19.20 6.37
C ALA A 100 6.30 18.67 5.86
N ASN A 101 6.40 17.36 5.62
CA ASN A 101 7.61 16.74 5.09
C ASN A 101 7.85 17.15 3.62
N LEU A 102 6.81 17.26 2.81
CA LEU A 102 6.88 17.78 1.43
C LEU A 102 7.32 19.23 1.38
N GLN A 103 6.84 20.07 2.30
CA GLN A 103 7.27 21.47 2.42
C GLN A 103 8.75 21.57 2.75
N LYS A 104 9.23 20.82 3.74
CA LYS A 104 10.65 20.75 4.10
C LYS A 104 11.53 20.30 2.94
N ALA A 105 11.03 19.36 2.12
CA ALA A 105 11.75 18.84 0.96
C ALA A 105 11.61 19.74 -0.29
N GLY A 106 10.75 20.75 -0.30
CA GLY A 106 10.54 21.66 -1.43
C GLY A 106 9.70 21.09 -2.56
N PHE A 107 8.80 20.12 -2.27
CA PHE A 107 7.98 19.44 -3.28
C PHE A 107 6.47 19.68 -3.17
N SER A 108 6.00 20.61 -2.32
CA SER A 108 4.57 20.86 -2.12
C SER A 108 3.80 21.17 -3.40
N GLU A 109 4.38 21.89 -4.35
CA GLU A 109 3.74 22.27 -5.62
C GLU A 109 3.57 21.07 -6.58
N ARG A 110 4.36 20.00 -6.36
CA ARG A 110 4.41 18.84 -7.24
C ARG A 110 3.52 17.69 -6.75
N VAL A 111 3.14 17.72 -5.49
CA VAL A 111 2.34 16.69 -4.85
C VAL A 111 0.98 17.23 -4.46
N GLU A 112 -0.07 16.48 -4.75
CA GLU A 112 -1.43 16.76 -4.33
C GLU A 112 -1.89 15.69 -3.36
N LEU A 113 -2.31 16.09 -2.16
CA LEU A 113 -2.77 15.19 -1.11
C LEU A 113 -4.29 15.23 -1.01
N ILE A 114 -4.91 14.06 -0.95
CA ILE A 114 -6.36 13.89 -0.90
C ILE A 114 -6.71 12.93 0.23
N ALA A 115 -7.56 13.37 1.15
CA ALA A 115 -8.19 12.47 2.12
C ALA A 115 -9.30 11.69 1.43
N GLY A 116 -9.20 10.36 1.43
CA GLY A 116 -10.16 9.53 0.70
C GLY A 116 -9.99 8.03 0.90
N ASP A 117 -10.98 7.29 0.42
CA ASP A 117 -11.00 5.83 0.44
C ASP A 117 -10.62 5.27 -0.93
N ALA A 118 -9.64 4.37 -0.96
CA ALA A 118 -9.17 3.77 -2.21
C ALA A 118 -10.18 2.81 -2.87
N LEU A 119 -11.29 2.51 -2.22
CA LEU A 119 -12.43 1.85 -2.87
C LEU A 119 -13.09 2.73 -3.93
N HIS A 120 -12.84 4.05 -3.91
CA HIS A 120 -13.44 5.02 -4.82
C HIS A 120 -12.42 6.11 -5.14
N LEU A 121 -11.49 5.80 -6.06
CA LEU A 121 -10.42 6.72 -6.44
C LEU A 121 -10.99 7.92 -7.23
N PRO A 122 -10.72 9.17 -6.79
CA PRO A 122 -11.28 10.38 -7.40
C PRO A 122 -10.56 10.78 -8.70
N TYR A 123 -10.09 9.80 -9.47
CA TYR A 123 -9.37 10.01 -10.73
C TYR A 123 -10.14 9.41 -11.90
N ALA A 124 -10.02 10.04 -13.07
CA ALA A 124 -10.61 9.52 -14.30
C ALA A 124 -9.98 8.16 -14.69
N SER A 125 -10.73 7.36 -15.41
CA SER A 125 -10.19 6.14 -15.99
C SER A 125 -9.02 6.46 -16.90
N GLU A 126 -7.96 5.63 -16.85
CA GLU A 126 -6.79 5.70 -17.73
C GLU A 126 -6.01 7.02 -17.67
N SER A 127 -6.02 7.68 -16.50
CA SER A 127 -5.40 8.99 -16.29
C SER A 127 -4.02 8.95 -15.63
N LEU A 128 -3.61 7.80 -15.08
CA LEU A 128 -2.36 7.64 -14.34
C LEU A 128 -1.39 6.70 -15.04
N ASP A 129 -0.10 6.99 -14.92
CA ASP A 129 1.00 6.21 -15.48
C ASP A 129 1.43 5.09 -14.54
N ALA A 130 1.48 5.37 -13.25
CA ALA A 130 1.92 4.42 -12.24
C ALA A 130 1.18 4.59 -10.91
N ILE A 131 1.11 3.48 -10.15
CA ILE A 131 0.59 3.46 -8.77
C ILE A 131 1.62 2.79 -7.87
N PHE A 132 1.72 3.30 -6.64
CA PHE A 132 2.54 2.73 -5.58
C PHE A 132 1.70 2.46 -4.32
N MET A 133 1.94 1.33 -3.67
CA MET A 133 1.44 1.00 -2.33
C MET A 133 2.57 0.37 -1.53
N SER A 134 2.77 0.81 -0.30
CA SER A 134 3.76 0.23 0.62
C SER A 134 3.14 -0.01 1.98
N PHE A 135 3.02 -1.27 2.37
CA PHE A 135 2.37 -1.71 3.62
C PHE A 135 0.94 -1.18 3.79
N THR A 136 0.21 -1.14 2.69
CA THR A 136 -1.14 -0.54 2.63
C THR A 136 -2.20 -1.55 2.19
N LEU A 137 -1.89 -2.41 1.20
CA LEU A 137 -2.89 -3.34 0.66
C LEU A 137 -3.39 -4.34 1.71
N GLU A 138 -2.56 -4.70 2.66
CA GLU A 138 -2.88 -5.58 3.79
C GLU A 138 -3.79 -4.95 4.85
N LEU A 139 -4.02 -3.64 4.80
CA LEU A 139 -4.92 -2.93 5.72
C LEU A 139 -6.39 -3.02 5.28
N PHE A 140 -6.63 -3.29 3.99
CA PHE A 140 -7.99 -3.50 3.48
C PHE A 140 -8.52 -4.87 3.86
N ASP A 141 -9.80 -4.96 4.23
CA ASP A 141 -10.40 -6.27 4.50
C ASP A 141 -10.40 -7.16 3.24
N THR A 142 -10.40 -8.47 3.43
CA THR A 142 -10.26 -9.46 2.35
C THR A 142 -11.23 -9.23 1.17
N PRO A 143 -12.53 -8.89 1.38
CA PRO A 143 -13.44 -8.59 0.28
C PRO A 143 -13.17 -7.26 -0.41
N GLU A 144 -12.45 -6.32 0.23
CA GLU A 144 -12.16 -5.00 -0.32
C GLU A 144 -10.92 -5.02 -1.24
N ILE A 145 -9.97 -5.93 -1.02
CA ILE A 145 -8.74 -6.01 -1.83
C ILE A 145 -9.03 -6.09 -3.35
N PRO A 146 -9.93 -6.97 -3.84
CA PRO A 146 -10.28 -7.00 -5.26
C PRO A 146 -10.89 -5.68 -5.76
N MET A 147 -11.65 -4.97 -4.91
CA MET A 147 -12.28 -3.70 -5.27
C MET A 147 -11.25 -2.58 -5.41
N VAL A 148 -10.32 -2.47 -4.45
CA VAL A 148 -9.19 -1.52 -4.52
C VAL A 148 -8.34 -1.78 -5.76
N LEU A 149 -8.00 -3.02 -6.04
CA LEU A 149 -7.21 -3.38 -7.23
C LEU A 149 -7.97 -3.13 -8.54
N ALA A 150 -9.30 -3.28 -8.55
CA ALA A 150 -10.13 -2.91 -9.70
C ALA A 150 -10.11 -1.40 -9.94
N GLU A 151 -10.19 -0.57 -8.89
CA GLU A 151 -10.05 0.89 -9.00
C GLU A 151 -8.65 1.29 -9.48
N CYS A 152 -7.58 0.66 -8.95
CA CYS A 152 -6.24 0.86 -9.46
C CYS A 152 -6.14 0.55 -10.96
N LYS A 153 -6.73 -0.57 -11.40
CA LYS A 153 -6.76 -0.97 -12.81
C LYS A 153 -7.57 0.00 -13.66
N ARG A 154 -8.67 0.55 -13.13
CA ARG A 154 -9.50 1.54 -13.82
C ARG A 154 -8.73 2.83 -14.11
N VAL A 155 -8.05 3.38 -13.10
CA VAL A 155 -7.36 4.68 -13.23
C VAL A 155 -6.03 4.59 -13.96
N LEU A 156 -5.36 3.43 -13.99
CA LEU A 156 -4.15 3.21 -14.79
C LEU A 156 -4.47 3.21 -16.27
N ARG A 157 -3.67 3.91 -17.07
CA ARG A 157 -3.72 3.82 -18.54
C ARG A 157 -3.34 2.41 -19.01
N PRO A 158 -3.70 2.01 -20.24
CA PRO A 158 -3.16 0.78 -20.84
C PRO A 158 -1.63 0.79 -20.81
N GLY A 159 -1.02 -0.30 -20.36
CA GLY A 159 0.42 -0.39 -20.17
C GLY A 159 0.94 0.34 -18.91
N GLY A 160 0.10 1.03 -18.15
CA GLY A 160 0.43 1.59 -16.84
C GLY A 160 0.77 0.49 -15.83
N ARG A 161 1.53 0.83 -14.79
CA ARG A 161 2.09 -0.14 -13.87
C ARG A 161 1.78 0.16 -12.40
N ILE A 162 1.83 -0.87 -11.58
CA ILE A 162 1.62 -0.78 -10.14
C ILE A 162 2.70 -1.57 -9.42
N ALA A 163 3.32 -0.98 -8.39
CA ALA A 163 4.17 -1.71 -7.47
C ALA A 163 3.52 -1.75 -6.08
N VAL A 164 3.49 -2.93 -5.50
CA VAL A 164 2.96 -3.18 -4.16
C VAL A 164 4.02 -3.84 -3.30
N VAL A 165 4.26 -3.27 -2.13
CA VAL A 165 5.10 -3.81 -1.07
C VAL A 165 4.19 -4.17 0.09
N GLY A 166 4.21 -5.40 0.56
CA GLY A 166 3.32 -5.81 1.66
C GLY A 166 3.84 -7.03 2.41
N VAL A 167 3.32 -7.25 3.61
CA VAL A 167 3.63 -8.44 4.43
C VAL A 167 3.10 -9.67 3.73
N SER A 168 4.02 -10.63 3.44
CA SER A 168 3.70 -11.81 2.64
C SER A 168 3.23 -12.98 3.49
N LYS A 169 2.16 -13.62 3.05
CA LYS A 169 1.73 -14.94 3.54
C LYS A 169 2.33 -16.10 2.73
N GLU A 170 3.07 -15.84 1.66
CA GLU A 170 3.74 -16.88 0.87
C GLU A 170 5.01 -17.40 1.54
N GLY A 171 5.15 -18.72 1.58
CA GLY A 171 6.30 -19.42 2.15
C GLY A 171 5.99 -20.10 3.47
N GLU A 172 6.98 -20.83 4.00
CA GLU A 172 6.88 -21.43 5.33
C GLU A 172 6.92 -20.31 6.37
N GLY A 173 5.76 -20.00 6.91
CA GLY A 173 5.56 -18.83 7.80
C GLY A 173 6.14 -18.99 9.18
N GLY A 174 7.06 -19.86 9.45
CA GLY A 174 7.79 -19.99 10.69
C GLY A 174 7.08 -19.50 11.96
N PHE A 175 7.68 -19.67 13.10
CA PHE A 175 7.14 -19.22 14.39
C PHE A 175 6.82 -17.70 14.42
N VAL A 176 7.61 -16.89 13.71
CA VAL A 176 7.46 -15.42 13.68
C VAL A 176 6.16 -15.01 13.01
N LEU A 177 5.80 -15.62 11.88
CA LEU A 177 4.55 -15.30 11.17
C LEU A 177 3.32 -15.73 11.99
N HIS A 178 3.37 -16.89 12.65
CA HIS A 178 2.30 -17.33 13.56
C HIS A 178 2.16 -16.41 14.77
N ALA A 179 3.28 -15.96 15.35
CA ALA A 179 3.26 -14.98 16.44
C ALA A 179 2.68 -13.63 16.00
N PHE A 180 3.01 -13.20 14.78
CA PHE A 180 2.48 -11.99 14.17
C PHE A 180 0.96 -12.09 13.93
N GLU A 181 0.48 -13.17 13.32
CA GLU A 181 -0.95 -13.43 13.12
C GLU A 181 -1.70 -13.57 14.46
N TRP A 182 -1.07 -14.19 15.47
CA TRP A 182 -1.62 -14.28 16.81
C TRP A 182 -1.76 -12.89 17.46
N THR A 183 -0.74 -12.03 17.30
CA THR A 183 -0.78 -10.64 17.82
C THR A 183 -1.85 -9.83 17.12
N HIS A 184 -1.96 -9.90 15.80
CA HIS A 184 -3.02 -9.25 15.03
C HIS A 184 -4.41 -9.68 15.50
N ARG A 185 -4.61 -10.98 15.79
CA ARG A 185 -5.90 -11.52 16.24
C ARG A 185 -6.28 -11.04 17.66
N HIS A 186 -5.31 -10.90 18.56
CA HIS A 186 -5.58 -10.59 19.97
C HIS A 186 -5.41 -9.11 20.32
N PHE A 187 -4.60 -8.40 19.54
CA PHE A 187 -4.28 -6.98 19.73
C PHE A 187 -4.33 -6.22 18.39
N PRO A 188 -5.50 -6.16 17.72
CA PRO A 188 -5.62 -5.53 16.40
C PRO A 188 -5.24 -4.04 16.41
N ASN A 189 -5.37 -3.37 17.55
CA ASN A 189 -4.94 -1.98 17.74
C ASN A 189 -3.42 -1.79 17.85
N LEU A 190 -2.66 -2.88 18.01
CA LEU A 190 -1.20 -2.83 18.10
C LEU A 190 -0.54 -3.22 16.76
N LEU A 191 -1.23 -4.06 16.00
CA LEU A 191 -0.75 -4.63 14.75
C LEU A 191 -1.93 -4.78 13.78
N ASP A 192 -2.21 -3.73 13.03
CA ASP A 192 -3.34 -3.69 12.12
C ASP A 192 -3.04 -4.32 10.74
N CYS A 193 -1.76 -4.39 10.34
CA CYS A 193 -1.36 -5.10 9.14
C CYS A 193 -1.37 -6.62 9.35
N ARG A 194 -1.69 -7.36 8.31
CA ARG A 194 -1.77 -8.83 8.29
C ARG A 194 -1.10 -9.40 7.04
N PRO A 195 -0.52 -10.61 7.11
CA PRO A 195 0.06 -11.21 5.93
C PRO A 195 -1.00 -11.53 4.87
N ILE A 196 -0.72 -11.15 3.62
CA ILE A 196 -1.57 -11.42 2.46
C ILE A 196 -0.78 -12.05 1.31
N PHE A 197 -1.47 -12.60 0.33
CA PHE A 197 -0.86 -13.10 -0.90
C PHE A 197 -0.87 -12.00 -1.97
N VAL A 198 0.08 -11.04 -1.89
CA VAL A 198 0.11 -9.84 -2.75
C VAL A 198 0.07 -10.21 -4.23
N ARG A 199 1.00 -11.09 -4.69
CA ARG A 199 1.07 -11.52 -6.08
C ARG A 199 -0.24 -12.17 -6.55
N LYS A 200 -0.79 -13.10 -5.77
CA LYS A 200 -2.05 -13.79 -6.13
C LYS A 200 -3.24 -12.83 -6.22
N ALA A 201 -3.31 -11.85 -5.29
CA ALA A 201 -4.36 -10.85 -5.33
C ALA A 201 -4.30 -9.99 -6.61
N MET A 202 -3.09 -9.58 -7.02
CA MET A 202 -2.88 -8.82 -8.24
C MET A 202 -3.15 -9.64 -9.51
N GLU A 203 -2.73 -10.91 -9.55
CA GLU A 203 -3.06 -11.87 -10.63
C GLU A 203 -4.58 -12.04 -10.77
N ALA A 204 -5.28 -12.27 -9.64
CA ALA A 204 -6.73 -12.41 -9.62
C ALA A 204 -7.48 -11.15 -10.08
N ALA A 205 -6.92 -9.96 -9.81
CA ALA A 205 -7.43 -8.70 -10.34
C ALA A 205 -7.11 -8.47 -11.83
N GLY A 206 -6.40 -9.41 -12.47
CA GLY A 206 -6.08 -9.39 -13.89
C GLY A 206 -4.94 -8.44 -14.26
N PHE A 207 -4.00 -8.22 -13.36
CA PHE A 207 -2.72 -7.60 -13.68
C PHE A 207 -1.73 -8.63 -14.23
N HIS A 208 -0.88 -8.20 -15.14
CA HIS A 208 0.26 -9.02 -15.60
C HIS A 208 1.45 -8.77 -14.67
N ILE A 209 1.91 -9.82 -13.99
CA ILE A 209 3.06 -9.73 -13.08
C ILE A 209 4.36 -9.68 -13.89
N GLU A 210 5.12 -8.59 -13.74
CA GLU A 210 6.44 -8.42 -14.36
C GLU A 210 7.55 -8.96 -13.44
N SER A 211 7.42 -8.75 -12.15
CA SER A 211 8.33 -9.31 -11.14
C SER A 211 7.66 -9.46 -9.79
N ALA A 212 8.04 -10.51 -9.07
CA ALA A 212 7.70 -10.70 -7.66
C ALA A 212 8.96 -11.14 -6.92
N GLU A 213 9.33 -10.42 -5.88
CA GLU A 213 10.50 -10.68 -5.06
C GLU A 213 10.10 -10.78 -3.61
N ARG A 214 10.63 -11.74 -2.89
CA ARG A 214 10.48 -11.85 -1.44
C ARG A 214 11.75 -11.43 -0.75
N LYS A 215 11.59 -10.60 0.26
CA LYS A 215 12.66 -10.18 1.16
C LYS A 215 12.26 -10.46 2.60
N MET A 216 13.26 -10.60 3.46
CA MET A 216 13.04 -10.74 4.88
C MET A 216 13.35 -9.39 5.55
N MET A 217 12.35 -8.86 6.23
CA MET A 217 12.51 -7.75 7.18
C MET A 217 12.70 -8.38 8.57
N TRP A 218 11.73 -8.36 9.43
CA TRP A 218 11.53 -9.26 10.59
C TRP A 218 10.36 -10.24 10.32
N VAL A 219 9.57 -9.93 9.30
CA VAL A 219 8.55 -10.78 8.67
C VAL A 219 8.86 -10.88 7.17
N PRO A 220 8.35 -11.91 6.48
CA PRO A 220 8.46 -11.98 5.02
C PRO A 220 7.68 -10.81 4.38
N VAL A 221 8.32 -10.15 3.42
CA VAL A 221 7.73 -9.06 2.63
C VAL A 221 7.77 -9.44 1.17
N GLU A 222 6.68 -9.20 0.46
CA GLU A 222 6.58 -9.40 -0.98
C GLU A 222 6.57 -8.04 -1.69
N ILE A 223 7.41 -7.91 -2.71
CA ILE A 223 7.52 -6.72 -3.56
C ILE A 223 7.14 -7.14 -4.96
N VAL A 224 5.97 -6.69 -5.42
CA VAL A 224 5.40 -7.10 -6.69
C VAL A 224 5.29 -5.89 -7.61
N LEU A 225 5.85 -6.01 -8.81
CA LEU A 225 5.61 -5.09 -9.93
C LEU A 225 4.68 -5.79 -10.93
N ALA A 226 3.62 -5.10 -11.31
CA ALA A 226 2.68 -5.59 -12.29
C ALA A 226 2.19 -4.47 -13.22
N ARG A 227 1.63 -4.86 -14.37
CA ARG A 227 1.19 -3.96 -15.42
C ARG A 227 -0.27 -4.21 -15.80
N LYS A 228 -1.01 -3.12 -16.05
CA LYS A 228 -2.29 -3.20 -16.75
C LYS A 228 -2.02 -3.61 -18.20
N GLN A 229 -2.59 -4.75 -18.61
CA GLN A 229 -2.44 -5.22 -19.99
C GLN A 229 -2.97 -4.18 -20.99
N LEU A 230 -2.33 -4.11 -22.13
CA LEU A 230 -2.89 -3.40 -23.28
C LEU A 230 -4.21 -4.09 -23.64
N GLN A 231 -5.27 -3.31 -23.84
CA GLN A 231 -6.48 -3.90 -24.40
C GLN A 231 -6.08 -4.40 -25.80
N GLY A 232 -6.18 -5.73 -25.99
CA GLY A 232 -5.91 -6.31 -27.29
C GLY A 232 -6.87 -5.71 -28.32
N GLY A 233 -6.30 -5.23 -29.41
CA GLY A 233 -7.05 -4.82 -30.57
C GLY A 233 -7.72 -6.04 -31.24
#